data_14458164050831d481a612b01cdfed58
#
_entry.id   14458164050831d481a612b01cdfed58
#
_cell.length_a   1.000
_cell.length_b   1.000
_cell.length_c   1.000
_cell.angle_alpha   90.00
_cell.angle_beta   90.00
_cell.angle_gamma   90.00
#
_symmetry.space_group_name_H-M   'P 1'
#
loop_
_entity.id
_entity.type
_entity.pdbx_description
1 polymer ?
#
loop_
_entity_poly.entity_id
_entity_poly.type
_entity_poly.pdbx_seq_one_letter_code
_entity_poly.pdbx_strand_id
1 'polypeptide(L)'
;MKKSLWILYLSLMWDYGIACQCPLTTLDKNEIAKYEIIFKGSIKSIKLNKAKSEAVFSISELYKGIIAQEFKVLFNDEDPCKLDLRVGEQWIIYTKYYQVDNAKLDFCSRSRKYIKNVKEDFYAETTGITFDDELRYLQTNLGLHKVLKNDLNKVENRNIIPNTNQLIIYLVLSIIGVVFFYYILNQLFKKYS
;
A
#
# COMPACT_ATOMS: atom_id res chain seq x y z
N MET A 1 -48.34 -15.03 -25.99
CA MET A 1 -46.90 -15.34 -25.99
C MET A 1 -46.00 -14.10 -26.12
N LYS A 2 -46.33 -13.03 -26.87
CA LYS A 2 -45.49 -11.82 -26.99
C LYS A 2 -45.31 -11.02 -25.67
N LYS A 3 -46.33 -10.98 -24.79
CA LYS A 3 -46.26 -10.23 -23.52
C LYS A 3 -45.33 -10.85 -22.48
N SER A 4 -45.14 -12.19 -22.50
CA SER A 4 -44.25 -12.88 -21.58
C SER A 4 -42.77 -12.64 -21.90
N LEU A 5 -42.41 -12.42 -23.16
CA LEU A 5 -41.05 -12.16 -23.62
C LEU A 5 -40.53 -10.77 -23.15
N TRP A 6 -41.44 -9.79 -23.06
CA TRP A 6 -41.12 -8.44 -22.59
C TRP A 6 -40.82 -8.40 -21.09
N ILE A 7 -41.49 -9.20 -20.28
CA ILE A 7 -41.25 -9.30 -18.83
C ILE A 7 -39.87 -9.97 -18.56
N LEU A 8 -39.53 -10.97 -19.36
CA LEU A 8 -38.21 -11.61 -19.28
C LEU A 8 -37.06 -10.68 -19.68
N TYR A 9 -37.28 -9.81 -20.68
CA TYR A 9 -36.29 -8.82 -21.11
C TYR A 9 -36.07 -7.69 -20.08
N LEU A 10 -37.14 -7.27 -19.40
CA LEU A 10 -37.08 -6.28 -18.32
C LEU A 10 -36.38 -6.83 -17.07
N SER A 11 -36.52 -8.12 -16.75
CA SER A 11 -35.83 -8.71 -15.61
C SER A 11 -34.34 -8.90 -15.82
N LEU A 12 -33.88 -9.05 -17.08
CA LEU A 12 -32.45 -9.15 -17.45
C LEU A 12 -31.71 -7.79 -17.40
N MET A 13 -32.43 -6.66 -17.36
CA MET A 13 -31.81 -5.33 -17.30
C MET A 13 -31.52 -4.84 -15.86
N TRP A 14 -31.90 -5.59 -14.83
CA TRP A 14 -31.77 -5.17 -13.44
C TRP A 14 -30.40 -5.52 -12.81
N ASP A 15 -29.56 -6.32 -13.48
CA ASP A 15 -28.32 -6.81 -12.89
C ASP A 15 -27.07 -5.96 -13.17
N TYR A 16 -27.18 -4.79 -13.81
CA TYR A 16 -26.01 -3.97 -14.19
C TYR A 16 -25.71 -2.77 -13.27
N GLY A 17 -26.25 -2.77 -12.08
CA GLY A 17 -26.00 -1.69 -11.12
C GLY A 17 -24.94 -2.08 -10.09
N ILE A 18 -23.71 -2.43 -10.47
CA ILE A 18 -22.60 -2.46 -9.49
C ILE A 18 -22.24 -1.01 -9.18
N ALA A 19 -23.00 -0.41 -8.28
CA ALA A 19 -22.65 0.88 -7.72
C ALA A 19 -21.49 0.69 -6.75
N CYS A 20 -20.38 1.35 -7.00
CA CYS A 20 -19.24 1.41 -6.10
C CYS A 20 -19.64 2.21 -4.84
N GLN A 21 -20.22 1.54 -3.86
CA GLN A 21 -20.64 2.16 -2.60
C GLN A 21 -19.61 1.86 -1.51
N CYS A 22 -18.89 2.89 -1.11
CA CYS A 22 -18.09 2.80 0.11
C CYS A 22 -18.84 3.51 1.24
N PRO A 23 -18.97 2.89 2.43
CA PRO A 23 -19.58 3.56 3.56
C PRO A 23 -18.74 4.77 3.96
N LEU A 24 -19.33 5.96 3.88
CA LEU A 24 -18.70 7.18 4.40
C LEU A 24 -18.76 7.12 5.93
N THR A 25 -17.59 6.97 6.54
CA THR A 25 -17.45 6.94 8.00
C THR A 25 -17.10 8.33 8.54
N THR A 26 -17.52 8.60 9.75
CA THR A 26 -17.14 9.84 10.45
C THR A 26 -15.63 9.87 10.69
N LEU A 27 -15.04 11.08 10.63
CA LEU A 27 -13.62 11.27 10.94
C LEU A 27 -13.44 11.26 12.46
N ASP A 28 -13.07 10.12 13.00
CA ASP A 28 -12.80 9.93 14.42
C ASP A 28 -11.54 9.09 14.67
N LYS A 29 -11.22 8.87 15.95
CA LYS A 29 -10.03 8.07 16.33
C LYS A 29 -10.12 6.61 15.87
N ASN A 30 -11.33 6.03 15.82
CA ASN A 30 -11.52 4.65 15.40
C ASN A 30 -11.29 4.51 13.90
N GLU A 31 -11.76 5.50 13.11
CA GLU A 31 -11.51 5.54 11.68
C GLU A 31 -10.00 5.67 11.38
N ILE A 32 -9.32 6.61 12.05
CA ILE A 32 -7.87 6.79 11.93
C ILE A 32 -7.09 5.53 12.32
N ALA A 33 -7.55 4.79 13.32
CA ALA A 33 -6.88 3.59 13.80
C ALA A 33 -6.80 2.47 12.74
N LYS A 34 -7.70 2.46 11.78
CA LYS A 34 -7.74 1.47 10.69
C LYS A 34 -6.55 1.56 9.74
N TYR A 35 -5.87 2.71 9.69
CA TYR A 35 -4.79 2.98 8.75
C TYR A 35 -3.44 3.02 9.47
N GLU A 36 -2.41 2.56 8.80
CA GLU A 36 -1.03 2.55 9.32
C GLU A 36 -0.25 3.78 8.84
N ILE A 37 -0.65 4.31 7.68
CA ILE A 37 -0.02 5.45 7.03
C ILE A 37 -1.11 6.46 6.68
N ILE A 38 -0.90 7.73 7.09
CA ILE A 38 -1.74 8.86 6.71
C ILE A 38 -0.83 10.02 6.33
N PHE A 39 -0.94 10.53 5.11
CA PHE A 39 -0.13 11.65 4.64
C PHE A 39 -0.89 12.52 3.64
N LYS A 40 -0.41 13.76 3.50
CA LYS A 40 -0.74 14.65 2.39
C LYS A 40 0.43 14.69 1.42
N GLY A 41 0.14 14.60 0.13
CA GLY A 41 1.18 14.65 -0.89
C GLY A 41 0.61 14.93 -2.27
N SER A 42 1.50 15.19 -3.22
CA SER A 42 1.16 15.34 -4.64
C SER A 42 1.71 14.17 -5.45
N ILE A 43 0.97 13.77 -6.47
CA ILE A 43 1.37 12.69 -7.36
C ILE A 43 2.47 13.19 -8.29
N LYS A 44 3.66 12.60 -8.17
CA LYS A 44 4.84 12.92 -8.99
C LYS A 44 4.84 12.15 -10.31
N SER A 45 4.50 10.88 -10.26
CA SER A 45 4.45 10.00 -11.44
C SER A 45 3.49 8.85 -11.22
N ILE A 46 2.96 8.32 -12.33
CA ILE A 46 2.10 7.13 -12.35
C ILE A 46 2.66 6.16 -13.38
N LYS A 47 2.75 4.89 -13.01
CA LYS A 47 3.13 3.80 -13.90
C LYS A 47 1.98 2.80 -13.93
N LEU A 48 1.32 2.70 -15.07
CA LEU A 48 0.22 1.77 -15.27
C LEU A 48 0.76 0.40 -15.65
N ASN A 49 0.30 -0.63 -14.97
CA ASN A 49 0.60 -2.04 -15.25
C ASN A 49 -0.69 -2.86 -15.09
N LYS A 50 -0.89 -3.85 -15.97
CA LYS A 50 -2.09 -4.70 -15.98
C LYS A 50 -2.45 -5.35 -14.63
N ALA A 51 -1.47 -5.67 -13.81
CA ALA A 51 -1.73 -6.36 -12.54
C ALA A 51 -1.72 -5.41 -11.32
N LYS A 52 -0.84 -4.40 -11.32
CA LYS A 52 -0.68 -3.45 -10.21
C LYS A 52 -0.08 -2.17 -10.77
N SER A 53 -0.85 -1.12 -10.76
CA SER A 53 -0.39 0.22 -11.10
C SER A 53 0.28 0.88 -9.88
N GLU A 54 1.26 1.74 -10.12
CA GLU A 54 2.04 2.43 -9.09
C GLU A 54 1.88 3.94 -9.25
N ALA A 55 1.60 4.63 -8.15
CA ALA A 55 1.69 6.08 -8.05
C ALA A 55 2.82 6.45 -7.07
N VAL A 56 3.72 7.34 -7.47
CA VAL A 56 4.75 7.90 -6.61
C VAL A 56 4.28 9.25 -6.11
N PHE A 57 4.18 9.39 -4.80
CA PHE A 57 3.80 10.63 -4.13
C PHE A 57 5.02 11.38 -3.63
N SER A 58 5.04 12.70 -3.81
CA SER A 58 5.90 13.63 -3.09
C SER A 58 5.17 14.07 -1.83
N ILE A 59 5.70 13.68 -0.67
CA ILE A 59 5.03 13.88 0.62
C ILE A 59 5.27 15.32 1.10
N SER A 60 4.20 16.05 1.37
CA SER A 60 4.27 17.38 1.98
C SER A 60 4.05 17.36 3.49
N GLU A 61 3.16 16.50 3.98
CA GLU A 61 2.84 16.37 5.39
C GLU A 61 2.60 14.91 5.75
N LEU A 62 3.19 14.42 6.83
CA LEU A 62 3.00 13.06 7.35
C LEU A 62 2.33 13.13 8.71
N TYR A 63 1.19 12.47 8.86
CA TYR A 63 0.40 12.45 10.09
C TYR A 63 0.53 11.13 10.85
N LYS A 64 0.76 10.03 10.15
CA LYS A 64 0.89 8.70 10.74
C LYS A 64 1.80 7.82 9.90
N GLY A 65 2.60 6.97 10.54
CA GLY A 65 3.51 6.04 9.89
C GLY A 65 4.95 6.56 9.76
N ILE A 66 5.77 5.81 9.06
CA ILE A 66 7.18 6.12 8.78
C ILE A 66 7.42 5.87 7.30
N ILE A 67 7.53 6.95 6.52
CA ILE A 67 7.72 6.85 5.07
C ILE A 67 8.79 7.83 4.59
N ALA A 68 9.33 7.55 3.41
CA ALA A 68 10.27 8.41 2.72
C ALA A 68 9.56 9.60 2.06
N GLN A 69 10.31 10.64 1.70
CA GLN A 69 9.77 11.84 1.04
C GLN A 69 9.13 11.54 -0.31
N GLU A 70 9.63 10.55 -1.02
CA GLU A 70 8.97 9.96 -2.18
C GLU A 70 8.49 8.56 -1.79
N PHE A 71 7.20 8.34 -1.86
CA PHE A 71 6.60 7.10 -1.40
C PHE A 71 5.70 6.48 -2.48
N LYS A 72 5.83 5.16 -2.66
CA LYS A 72 5.07 4.40 -3.65
C LYS A 72 3.76 3.91 -3.08
N VAL A 73 2.70 4.11 -3.84
CA VAL A 73 1.38 3.59 -3.52
C VAL A 73 0.90 2.73 -4.69
N LEU A 74 0.60 1.48 -4.40
CA LEU A 74 0.06 0.52 -5.36
C LEU A 74 -1.45 0.65 -5.42
N PHE A 75 -2.03 0.62 -6.60
CA PHE A 75 -3.48 0.67 -6.79
C PHE A 75 -3.90 -0.23 -7.96
N ASN A 76 -5.19 -0.58 -7.99
CA ASN A 76 -5.75 -1.35 -9.09
C ASN A 76 -6.41 -0.41 -10.10
N ASP A 77 -5.86 -0.34 -11.31
CA ASP A 77 -6.39 0.50 -12.38
C ASP A 77 -7.47 -0.20 -13.23
N GLU A 78 -7.58 -1.51 -13.13
CA GLU A 78 -8.62 -2.29 -13.84
C GLU A 78 -9.92 -2.42 -13.03
N ASP A 79 -9.93 -2.04 -11.76
CA ASP A 79 -11.10 -2.09 -10.89
C ASP A 79 -12.15 -1.08 -11.39
N PRO A 80 -13.41 -1.47 -11.62
CA PRO A 80 -14.48 -0.54 -11.97
C PRO A 80 -14.68 0.56 -10.91
N CYS A 81 -14.28 0.28 -9.66
CA CYS A 81 -14.34 1.21 -8.54
C CYS A 81 -12.99 1.89 -8.24
N LYS A 82 -12.13 2.04 -9.22
CA LYS A 82 -10.81 2.66 -9.05
C LYS A 82 -10.85 4.13 -8.68
N LEU A 83 -9.82 4.59 -7.99
CA LEU A 83 -9.56 6.01 -7.80
C LEU A 83 -8.91 6.59 -9.07
N ASP A 84 -9.44 7.69 -9.58
CA ASP A 84 -8.88 8.43 -10.73
C ASP A 84 -7.70 9.29 -10.25
N LEU A 85 -6.51 8.71 -10.26
CA LEU A 85 -5.27 9.36 -9.85
C LEU A 85 -4.61 10.03 -11.06
N ARG A 86 -4.24 11.33 -10.93
CA ARG A 86 -3.54 12.08 -12.01
C ARG A 86 -2.30 12.77 -11.46
N VAL A 87 -1.26 12.82 -12.30
CA VAL A 87 -0.01 13.52 -11.95
C VAL A 87 -0.29 14.99 -11.65
N GLY A 88 0.31 15.49 -10.58
CA GLY A 88 0.15 16.86 -10.09
C GLY A 88 -1.02 17.06 -9.11
N GLU A 89 -1.96 16.12 -9.01
CA GLU A 89 -3.05 16.22 -8.05
C GLU A 89 -2.54 16.09 -6.60
N GLN A 90 -3.19 16.83 -5.71
CA GLN A 90 -2.94 16.80 -4.28
C GLN A 90 -3.97 15.92 -3.58
N TRP A 91 -3.50 15.02 -2.71
CA TRP A 91 -4.32 14.04 -2.03
C TRP A 91 -4.01 13.96 -0.54
N ILE A 92 -5.01 13.61 0.27
CA ILE A 92 -4.83 12.96 1.56
C ILE A 92 -4.98 11.46 1.32
N ILE A 93 -3.95 10.70 1.69
CA ILE A 93 -3.92 9.25 1.51
C ILE A 93 -4.01 8.56 2.87
N TYR A 94 -4.94 7.62 2.97
CA TYR A 94 -5.15 6.72 4.09
C TYR A 94 -4.89 5.29 3.61
N THR A 95 -3.83 4.66 4.10
CA THR A 95 -3.42 3.36 3.57
C THR A 95 -2.75 2.49 4.63
N LYS A 96 -2.42 1.25 4.24
CA LYS A 96 -1.64 0.30 5.03
C LYS A 96 -0.38 -0.09 4.27
N TYR A 97 0.66 -0.46 5.00
CA TYR A 97 1.86 -1.01 4.38
C TYR A 97 1.48 -2.29 3.60
N TYR A 98 1.98 -2.39 2.38
CA TYR A 98 1.97 -3.63 1.62
C TYR A 98 3.34 -4.32 1.72
N GLN A 99 4.40 -3.51 1.70
CA GLN A 99 5.80 -3.86 1.95
C GLN A 99 6.46 -2.69 2.66
N VAL A 100 7.73 -2.84 3.03
CA VAL A 100 8.47 -1.83 3.80
C VAL A 100 8.55 -0.46 3.10
N ASP A 101 8.60 -0.47 1.76
CA ASP A 101 8.82 0.73 0.93
C ASP A 101 7.59 1.16 0.12
N ASN A 102 6.46 0.46 0.27
CA ASN A 102 5.25 0.77 -0.47
C ASN A 102 3.98 0.44 0.31
N ALA A 103 2.87 1.02 -0.12
CA ALA A 103 1.55 0.79 0.44
C ALA A 103 0.56 0.39 -0.64
N LYS A 104 -0.58 -0.18 -0.24
CA LYS A 104 -1.68 -0.51 -1.15
C LYS A 104 -2.86 0.42 -0.87
N LEU A 105 -3.27 1.15 -1.88
CA LEU A 105 -4.45 2.00 -1.82
C LEU A 105 -5.70 1.18 -2.10
N ASP A 106 -6.66 1.28 -1.19
CA ASP A 106 -7.98 0.70 -1.35
C ASP A 106 -8.94 1.79 -1.83
N PHE A 107 -9.82 1.47 -2.77
CA PHE A 107 -10.86 2.39 -3.24
C PHE A 107 -11.77 2.85 -2.09
N CYS A 108 -12.14 1.95 -1.20
CA CYS A 108 -12.95 2.28 -0.02
C CYS A 108 -12.15 2.86 1.15
N SER A 109 -10.87 3.19 0.95
CA SER A 109 -10.13 3.98 1.93
C SER A 109 -10.70 5.40 2.01
N ARG A 110 -10.45 6.08 3.13
CA ARG A 110 -10.83 7.49 3.29
C ARG A 110 -10.03 8.45 2.40
N SER A 111 -9.15 7.92 1.51
CA SER A 111 -8.30 8.73 0.65
C SER A 111 -9.11 9.61 -0.29
N ARG A 112 -8.75 10.91 -0.36
CA ARG A 112 -9.46 11.89 -1.18
C ARG A 112 -8.51 12.91 -1.79
N LYS A 113 -8.88 13.42 -2.96
CA LYS A 113 -8.15 14.50 -3.63
C LYS A 113 -8.61 15.87 -3.16
N TYR A 114 -7.71 16.84 -3.26
CA TYR A 114 -8.04 18.25 -3.10
C TYR A 114 -8.89 18.73 -4.27
N ILE A 115 -10.05 19.28 -3.98
CA ILE A 115 -10.94 19.91 -4.94
C ILE A 115 -11.13 21.36 -4.50
N LYS A 116 -10.71 22.30 -5.35
CA LYS A 116 -10.76 23.75 -5.05
C LYS A 116 -12.18 24.26 -4.82
N ASN A 117 -13.12 23.78 -5.61
CA ASN A 117 -14.53 24.16 -5.48
C ASN A 117 -15.24 23.17 -4.55
N VAL A 118 -15.55 23.63 -3.34
CA VAL A 118 -16.21 22.81 -2.30
C VAL A 118 -17.56 22.22 -2.78
N LYS A 119 -18.25 22.91 -3.68
CA LYS A 119 -19.53 22.40 -4.26
C LYS A 119 -19.35 21.23 -5.22
N GLU A 120 -18.13 21.02 -5.72
CA GLU A 120 -17.76 19.88 -6.57
C GLU A 120 -17.13 18.74 -5.76
N ASP A 121 -16.83 19.00 -4.49
CA ASP A 121 -16.28 18.01 -3.57
C ASP A 121 -17.41 17.18 -2.96
N PHE A 122 -17.73 16.06 -3.63
CA PHE A 122 -18.75 15.11 -3.18
C PHE A 122 -18.57 14.70 -1.72
N TYR A 123 -17.31 14.58 -1.26
CA TYR A 123 -16.99 14.22 0.12
C TYR A 123 -17.42 15.32 1.09
N ALA A 124 -17.10 16.57 0.78
CA ALA A 124 -17.51 17.71 1.58
C ALA A 124 -19.02 17.91 1.58
N GLU A 125 -19.66 17.73 0.43
CA GLU A 125 -21.12 17.83 0.30
C GLU A 125 -21.84 16.77 1.14
N THR A 126 -21.33 15.54 1.13
CA THR A 126 -21.97 14.41 1.83
C THR A 126 -21.70 14.38 3.32
N THR A 127 -20.48 14.70 3.75
CA THR A 127 -20.07 14.60 5.16
C THR A 127 -20.06 15.92 5.91
N GLY A 128 -20.16 17.05 5.21
CA GLY A 128 -19.95 18.39 5.78
C GLY A 128 -18.49 18.70 6.14
N ILE A 129 -17.54 17.80 5.82
CA ILE A 129 -16.13 17.94 6.18
C ILE A 129 -15.35 18.33 4.93
N THR A 130 -14.84 19.57 4.89
CA THR A 130 -13.98 20.02 3.80
C THR A 130 -12.59 19.36 3.86
N PHE A 131 -11.83 19.45 2.78
CA PHE A 131 -10.45 18.96 2.75
C PHE A 131 -9.57 19.64 3.82
N ASP A 132 -9.76 20.95 4.04
CA ASP A 132 -9.01 21.72 5.03
C ASP A 132 -9.43 21.40 6.46
N ASP A 133 -10.71 21.10 6.71
CA ASP A 133 -11.18 20.66 8.02
C ASP A 133 -10.57 19.31 8.40
N GLU A 134 -10.46 18.40 7.41
CA GLU A 134 -9.82 17.10 7.59
C GLU A 134 -8.33 17.26 7.90
N LEU A 135 -7.61 18.11 7.17
CA LEU A 135 -6.20 18.43 7.46
C LEU A 135 -6.04 18.99 8.87
N ARG A 136 -6.89 19.94 9.25
CA ARG A 136 -6.87 20.54 10.60
C ARG A 136 -7.10 19.48 11.67
N TYR A 137 -8.06 18.59 11.45
CA TYR A 137 -8.32 17.49 12.37
C TYR A 137 -7.09 16.57 12.53
N LEU A 138 -6.44 16.18 11.41
CA LEU A 138 -5.25 15.33 11.42
C LEU A 138 -4.08 16.02 12.14
N GLN A 139 -3.83 17.29 11.84
CA GLN A 139 -2.78 18.08 12.49
C GLN A 139 -3.00 18.20 14.01
N THR A 140 -4.24 18.44 14.43
CA THR A 140 -4.58 18.62 15.85
C THR A 140 -4.50 17.30 16.64
N ASN A 141 -4.94 16.18 16.05
CA ASN A 141 -5.06 14.90 16.77
C ASN A 141 -3.83 13.99 16.63
N LEU A 142 -3.09 14.09 15.53
CA LEU A 142 -1.92 13.24 15.25
C LEU A 142 -0.60 14.04 15.26
N GLY A 143 -0.67 15.34 14.98
CA GLY A 143 0.53 16.16 14.78
C GLY A 143 1.20 15.89 13.42
N LEU A 144 2.37 16.51 13.24
CA LEU A 144 3.20 16.30 12.04
C LEU A 144 4.40 15.45 12.38
N HIS A 145 4.55 14.37 11.65
CA HIS A 145 5.66 13.44 11.78
C HIS A 145 6.80 13.80 10.82
N LYS A 146 8.02 13.46 11.20
CA LYS A 146 9.18 13.68 10.35
C LYS A 146 9.19 12.67 9.20
N VAL A 147 9.24 13.18 7.98
CA VAL A 147 9.43 12.37 6.77
C VAL A 147 10.90 11.99 6.64
N LEU A 148 11.19 10.73 6.31
CA LEU A 148 12.56 10.29 6.08
C LEU A 148 13.07 10.93 4.78
N LYS A 149 14.28 11.53 4.82
CA LYS A 149 14.95 11.97 3.60
C LYS A 149 15.29 10.74 2.75
N ASN A 150 14.98 10.81 1.46
CA ASN A 150 15.44 9.82 0.50
C ASN A 150 16.97 9.98 0.29
N ASP A 151 17.77 9.41 1.16
CA ASP A 151 19.19 9.17 0.89
C ASP A 151 19.29 7.98 -0.11
N LEU A 152 18.71 8.17 -1.30
CA LEU A 152 18.70 7.16 -2.39
C LEU A 152 20.10 6.75 -2.81
N ASN A 153 21.12 7.53 -2.47
CA ASN A 153 22.53 7.19 -2.73
C ASN A 153 23.13 6.23 -1.70
N LYS A 154 22.41 5.85 -0.63
CA LYS A 154 22.96 5.00 0.45
C LYS A 154 22.32 3.63 0.53
N VAL A 155 21.22 3.38 -0.15
CA VAL A 155 20.50 2.08 -0.13
C VAL A 155 20.89 1.19 -1.31
N GLU A 156 21.55 1.73 -2.34
CA GLU A 156 21.95 0.96 -3.53
C GLU A 156 23.10 -0.05 -3.27
N ASN A 157 23.66 -0.08 -2.04
CA ASN A 157 24.75 -0.99 -1.69
C ASN A 157 24.49 -1.87 -0.47
N ARG A 158 23.24 -2.11 -0.10
CA ARG A 158 22.92 -3.27 0.73
C ARG A 158 22.19 -4.34 -0.07
N ASN A 159 22.77 -4.72 -1.17
CA ASN A 159 22.62 -6.08 -1.64
C ASN A 159 23.31 -6.97 -0.58
N ILE A 160 22.54 -7.41 0.39
CA ILE A 160 22.86 -8.61 1.18
C ILE A 160 22.58 -9.80 0.23
N ILE A 161 23.31 -9.85 -0.86
CA ILE A 161 23.69 -11.10 -1.49
C ILE A 161 24.82 -11.58 -0.58
N PRO A 162 24.64 -12.65 0.22
CA PRO A 162 25.77 -13.23 0.93
C PRO A 162 26.82 -13.49 -0.15
N ASN A 163 27.99 -12.87 0.04
CA ASN A 163 29.09 -12.99 -0.91
C ASN A 163 29.19 -14.46 -1.28
N THR A 164 29.11 -14.80 -2.56
CA THR A 164 29.08 -16.18 -3.07
C THR A 164 30.21 -17.00 -2.44
N ASN A 165 31.32 -16.36 -2.10
CA ASN A 165 32.42 -16.95 -1.36
C ASN A 165 32.05 -17.33 0.10
N GLN A 166 31.18 -16.57 0.77
CA GLN A 166 30.73 -16.97 2.13
C GLN A 166 29.80 -18.18 2.09
N LEU A 167 28.91 -18.25 1.11
CA LEU A 167 28.05 -19.42 0.92
C LEU A 167 28.88 -20.68 0.63
N ILE A 168 29.90 -20.58 -0.22
CA ILE A 168 30.82 -21.68 -0.51
C ILE A 168 31.57 -22.11 0.74
N ILE A 169 32.06 -21.17 1.56
CA ILE A 169 32.76 -21.46 2.82
C ILE A 169 31.86 -22.24 3.79
N TYR A 170 30.61 -21.81 3.97
CA TYR A 170 29.66 -22.53 4.84
C TYR A 170 29.34 -23.93 4.31
N LEU A 171 29.25 -24.12 3.01
CA LEU A 171 29.00 -25.40 2.37
C LEU A 171 30.21 -26.36 2.61
N VAL A 172 31.41 -25.87 2.41
CA VAL A 172 32.64 -26.65 2.65
C VAL A 172 32.77 -27.02 4.12
N LEU A 173 32.55 -26.09 5.05
CA LEU A 173 32.58 -26.37 6.49
C LEU A 173 31.53 -27.40 6.91
N SER A 174 30.34 -27.34 6.33
CA SER A 174 29.29 -28.33 6.58
C SER A 174 29.70 -29.74 6.13
N ILE A 175 30.28 -29.89 4.94
CA ILE A 175 30.77 -31.18 4.44
C ILE A 175 31.87 -31.73 5.31
N ILE A 176 32.85 -30.91 5.71
CA ILE A 176 33.93 -31.33 6.63
C ILE A 176 33.33 -31.79 7.95
N GLY A 177 32.34 -31.08 8.50
CA GLY A 177 31.67 -31.47 9.75
C GLY A 177 31.02 -32.86 9.66
N VAL A 178 30.31 -33.14 8.57
CA VAL A 178 29.64 -34.43 8.33
C VAL A 178 30.68 -35.58 8.22
N VAL A 179 31.75 -35.36 7.46
CA VAL A 179 32.83 -36.36 7.31
C VAL A 179 33.51 -36.65 8.64
N PHE A 180 33.79 -35.61 9.41
CA PHE A 180 34.43 -35.76 10.75
C PHE A 180 33.51 -36.50 11.74
N PHE A 181 32.23 -36.20 11.73
CA PHE A 181 31.23 -36.90 12.55
C PHE A 181 31.13 -38.38 12.18
N TYR A 182 31.10 -38.69 10.87
CA TYR A 182 31.09 -40.05 10.37
C TYR A 182 32.37 -40.82 10.81
N TYR A 183 33.53 -40.19 10.74
CA TYR A 183 34.79 -40.75 11.19
C TYR A 183 34.76 -41.09 12.68
N ILE A 184 34.29 -40.21 13.53
CA ILE A 184 34.12 -40.43 14.96
C ILE A 184 33.22 -41.62 15.26
N LEU A 185 32.05 -41.66 14.60
CA LEU A 185 31.10 -42.76 14.76
C LEU A 185 31.75 -44.11 14.39
N ASN A 186 32.47 -44.14 13.28
CA ASN A 186 33.15 -45.37 12.83
C ASN A 186 34.23 -45.84 13.80
N GLN A 187 34.98 -44.93 14.42
CA GLN A 187 35.94 -45.24 15.48
C GLN A 187 35.27 -45.78 16.76
N LEU A 188 34.13 -45.18 17.13
CA LEU A 188 33.38 -45.64 18.30
C LEU A 188 32.81 -47.05 18.08
N PHE A 189 32.20 -47.31 16.91
CA PHE A 189 31.66 -48.63 16.60
C PHE A 189 32.75 -49.72 16.51
N LYS A 190 33.93 -49.37 15.99
CA LYS A 190 35.07 -50.29 15.93
C LYS A 190 35.67 -50.67 17.29
N LYS A 191 35.42 -49.85 18.31
CA LYS A 191 35.89 -50.09 19.69
C LYS A 191 34.91 -50.98 20.49
N TYR A 192 33.68 -51.12 20.03
CA TYR A 192 32.62 -51.89 20.68
C TYR A 192 32.28 -53.21 19.97
N SER A 193 32.87 -53.49 18.82
CA SER A 193 32.84 -54.77 18.12
C SER A 193 34.14 -55.55 18.40
#